data_fddbfa4ecf5347f0b8dff9904fb65535
#
_entry.id   fddbfa4ecf5347f0b8dff9904fb65535
#
_cell.length_a   1.000
_cell.length_b   1.000
_cell.length_c   1.000
_cell.angle_alpha   90.00
_cell.angle_beta   90.00
_cell.angle_gamma   90.00
#
_symmetry.space_group_name_H-M   'P 1'
#
loop_
_entity.id
_entity.type
_entity.pdbx_description
1 polymer ?
#
loop_
_entity_poly.entity_id
_entity_poly.type
_entity_poly.pdbx_seq_one_letter_code
_entity_poly.pdbx_strand_id
1 'polypeptide(L)'
;MRDLAPLCFAVLPVFGLPCTAIAVPLEELEFKHGIAFFHDLKYPADFTHFDYLNPDAPKGGKLVLAHPFSFDTLAPMAQGETGAPSGYLYRGDTLIVRGGDEITAFYGRLADGIAVADDRTIVFRIHPHARWDDGVPITADDVVFTFEMRKNELGAGYFFRFIESVEALDERHVVFRIDAPLTHDHVTLIQYIAILPQHYWRDRDPSAHTLEPPVSSGPYRIKEVRAGRYIEYERNLRYWGRDLPINAGRYNFDTVRYEVYRDSTVAREAFRKGLIDMLDEDDIRYWVTGYEGPDLDSGRIRKTRREYGISVGIGIAIVLNSQVPRLADRRVRKALALALNYEWINEKLYHGQRTRALSYWPGTILSATGLPSEDELSLLTRFRDALPSALFERPFGYPETTSPTTSNRKLLEARNLLAASGWRIDDGALRDAGGTPFTLELLTLDPEHQRILLPWFVALRQLGIEARIRLVDVSQYTNRTLRHDYDVLVQGYGILMPPTLELRSHFHSTSTGREGSRNVVGVSDPVVDYLVEKAEAAETLDQVIAACRALDRVLLWDHYLIPLYAIDQRRTLHWDKFGRPPEPLYRPAYPDGWWYDESKAARLDMER
;
A
#
# COMPACT_ATOMS: atom_id res chain seq x y z
N MET A 1 30.71 50.00 42.87
CA MET A 1 29.61 49.87 43.81
C MET A 1 28.32 50.19 43.05
N ARG A 2 27.63 49.23 42.56
CA ARG A 2 26.24 49.28 42.10
C ARG A 2 25.61 47.93 42.43
N ASP A 3 24.64 47.98 43.28
CA ASP A 3 23.93 46.84 43.85
C ASP A 3 23.13 46.10 42.77
N LEU A 4 23.26 44.77 42.70
CA LEU A 4 22.43 43.86 41.96
C LEU A 4 21.50 43.16 42.97
N ALA A 5 20.22 43.51 42.93
CA ALA A 5 19.16 42.83 43.68
C ALA A 5 18.82 41.48 43.01
N PRO A 6 18.54 40.40 43.77
CA PRO A 6 18.16 39.11 43.22
C PRO A 6 16.70 39.12 42.73
N LEU A 7 16.46 38.76 41.47
CA LEU A 7 15.12 38.46 40.96
C LEU A 7 14.68 37.09 41.50
N CYS A 8 13.68 37.11 42.38
CA CYS A 8 12.91 35.92 42.73
C CYS A 8 12.00 35.53 41.57
N PHE A 9 12.28 34.39 40.92
CA PHE A 9 11.33 33.74 40.03
C PHE A 9 10.23 33.07 40.86
N ALA A 10 9.03 33.61 40.80
CA ALA A 10 7.83 32.98 41.32
C ALA A 10 7.46 31.83 40.36
N VAL A 11 7.57 30.59 40.82
CA VAL A 11 7.01 29.41 40.18
C VAL A 11 5.51 29.46 40.33
N LEU A 12 4.80 29.85 39.28
CA LEU A 12 3.35 29.69 39.20
C LEU A 12 3.04 28.18 39.07
N PRO A 13 2.10 27.63 39.86
CA PRO A 13 1.66 26.26 39.68
C PRO A 13 0.94 26.17 38.33
N VAL A 14 1.44 25.28 37.47
CA VAL A 14 0.73 24.85 36.25
C VAL A 14 -0.53 24.13 36.74
N PHE A 15 -1.65 24.81 36.70
CA PHE A 15 -2.95 24.17 36.85
C PHE A 15 -3.07 23.16 35.69
N GLY A 16 -3.11 21.87 36.03
CA GLY A 16 -3.45 20.79 35.08
C GLY A 16 -4.77 21.16 34.42
N LEU A 17 -4.77 21.15 33.09
CA LEU A 17 -6.00 21.19 32.29
C LEU A 17 -6.91 20.07 32.77
N PRO A 18 -8.21 20.31 32.96
CA PRO A 18 -9.11 19.24 33.37
C PRO A 18 -9.09 18.14 32.31
N CYS A 19 -8.78 16.92 32.73
CA CYS A 19 -9.04 15.70 31.98
C CYS A 19 -10.51 15.76 31.53
N THR A 20 -10.75 15.99 30.25
CA THR A 20 -12.12 16.03 29.72
C THR A 20 -12.66 14.61 29.84
N ALA A 21 -13.56 14.41 30.83
CA ALA A 21 -14.19 13.11 31.07
C ALA A 21 -14.81 12.57 29.78
N ILE A 22 -14.69 11.26 29.56
CA ILE A 22 -15.47 10.57 28.53
C ILE A 22 -16.95 10.85 28.84
N ALA A 23 -17.75 11.13 27.79
CA ALA A 23 -19.17 11.45 27.96
C ALA A 23 -19.97 10.32 28.63
N VAL A 24 -19.50 9.07 28.50
CA VAL A 24 -20.06 7.86 29.11
C VAL A 24 -19.04 7.29 30.09
N PRO A 25 -19.40 6.97 31.34
CA PRO A 25 -18.52 6.32 32.30
C PRO A 25 -17.96 5.01 31.76
N LEU A 26 -16.71 4.70 32.07
CA LEU A 26 -16.02 3.51 31.59
C LEU A 26 -16.80 2.19 31.89
N GLU A 27 -17.50 2.18 33.01
CA GLU A 27 -18.33 1.05 33.48
C GLU A 27 -19.60 0.82 32.62
N GLU A 28 -20.03 1.84 31.88
CA GLU A 28 -21.20 1.80 30.99
C GLU A 28 -20.84 1.48 29.54
N LEU A 29 -19.54 1.41 29.21
CA LEU A 29 -19.07 1.10 27.86
C LEU A 29 -19.22 -0.39 27.53
N GLU A 30 -19.86 -0.69 26.39
CA GLU A 30 -19.94 -2.04 25.86
C GLU A 30 -18.67 -2.39 25.08
N PHE A 31 -17.78 -3.20 25.67
CA PHE A 31 -16.57 -3.67 25.02
C PHE A 31 -16.84 -4.91 24.17
N LYS A 32 -16.55 -4.82 22.88
CA LYS A 32 -16.65 -5.93 21.90
C LYS A 32 -15.27 -6.47 21.55
N HIS A 33 -15.18 -7.70 21.10
CA HIS A 33 -13.94 -8.36 20.66
C HIS A 33 -13.42 -7.85 19.30
N GLY A 34 -14.23 -7.07 18.60
CA GLY A 34 -13.91 -6.51 17.29
C GLY A 34 -14.84 -5.36 16.94
N ILE A 35 -14.52 -4.69 15.85
CA ILE A 35 -15.32 -3.61 15.24
C ILE A 35 -15.37 -3.82 13.74
N ALA A 36 -16.55 -3.67 13.13
CA ALA A 36 -16.74 -3.68 11.70
C ALA A 36 -17.48 -2.44 11.25
N PHE A 37 -17.21 -2.03 10.01
CA PHE A 37 -17.91 -0.95 9.33
C PHE A 37 -18.62 -1.53 8.11
N PHE A 38 -19.85 -1.10 7.87
CA PHE A 38 -20.69 -1.50 6.74
C PHE A 38 -21.25 -2.93 6.76
N HIS A 39 -20.83 -3.78 7.69
CA HIS A 39 -21.32 -5.16 7.86
C HIS A 39 -21.12 -5.63 9.31
N ASP A 40 -21.77 -6.70 9.69
CA ASP A 40 -21.54 -7.35 10.98
C ASP A 40 -20.21 -8.11 10.97
N LEU A 41 -19.62 -8.32 12.16
CA LEU A 41 -18.45 -9.18 12.31
C LEU A 41 -18.78 -10.62 11.89
N LYS A 42 -17.99 -11.19 11.00
CA LYS A 42 -18.11 -12.59 10.59
C LYS A 42 -17.81 -13.55 11.74
N TYR A 43 -16.80 -13.25 12.53
CA TYR A 43 -16.36 -14.12 13.62
C TYR A 43 -17.00 -13.67 14.94
N PRO A 44 -17.71 -14.58 15.67
CA PRO A 44 -18.31 -14.26 16.96
C PRO A 44 -17.26 -14.11 18.06
N ALA A 45 -17.66 -13.65 19.24
CA ALA A 45 -16.72 -13.37 20.34
C ALA A 45 -15.96 -14.61 20.86
N ASP A 46 -16.51 -15.79 20.67
CA ASP A 46 -15.96 -17.08 21.07
C ASP A 46 -15.29 -17.85 19.92
N PHE A 47 -15.00 -17.19 18.79
CA PHE A 47 -14.30 -17.85 17.69
C PHE A 47 -12.92 -18.36 18.13
N THR A 48 -12.50 -19.47 17.55
CA THR A 48 -11.26 -20.16 17.91
C THR A 48 -10.11 -19.91 16.92
N HIS A 49 -10.42 -19.57 15.69
CA HIS A 49 -9.45 -19.26 14.63
C HIS A 49 -10.16 -18.60 13.46
N PHE A 50 -9.40 -17.97 12.58
CA PHE A 50 -9.92 -17.52 11.28
C PHE A 50 -10.05 -18.69 10.31
N ASP A 51 -11.16 -18.80 9.59
CA ASP A 51 -11.48 -19.90 8.66
C ASP A 51 -10.42 -20.13 7.57
N TYR A 52 -9.69 -19.09 7.22
CA TYR A 52 -8.63 -19.14 6.21
C TYR A 52 -7.25 -19.55 6.77
N LEU A 53 -7.17 -19.97 8.03
CA LEU A 53 -5.97 -20.51 8.67
C LEU A 53 -6.17 -21.98 9.02
N ASN A 54 -5.08 -22.71 9.12
CA ASN A 54 -5.10 -24.07 9.65
C ASN A 54 -4.67 -24.04 11.12
N PRO A 55 -5.59 -24.16 12.09
CA PRO A 55 -5.25 -24.13 13.52
C PRO A 55 -4.31 -25.27 13.92
N ASP A 56 -4.35 -26.40 13.19
CA ASP A 56 -3.52 -27.58 13.43
C ASP A 56 -2.20 -27.55 12.65
N ALA A 57 -1.83 -26.41 12.06
CA ALA A 57 -0.56 -26.28 11.34
C ALA A 57 0.63 -26.61 12.25
N PRO A 58 1.49 -27.59 11.87
CA PRO A 58 2.60 -27.98 12.72
C PRO A 58 3.59 -26.82 12.90
N LYS A 59 4.13 -26.70 14.09
CA LYS A 59 5.17 -25.72 14.41
C LYS A 59 6.53 -26.39 14.24
N GLY A 60 7.43 -25.74 13.49
CA GLY A 60 8.76 -26.26 13.28
C GLY A 60 9.41 -25.80 11.98
N GLY A 61 10.65 -26.20 11.80
CA GLY A 61 11.39 -25.97 10.56
C GLY A 61 11.87 -24.54 10.35
N LYS A 62 12.52 -24.37 9.20
CA LYS A 62 13.14 -23.11 8.79
C LYS A 62 12.59 -22.64 7.45
N LEU A 63 12.38 -21.33 7.35
CA LEU A 63 12.04 -20.64 6.10
C LEU A 63 13.17 -19.66 5.75
N VAL A 64 13.77 -19.80 4.56
CA VAL A 64 14.80 -18.90 4.05
C VAL A 64 14.25 -18.15 2.84
N LEU A 65 14.27 -16.82 2.90
CA LEU A 65 13.75 -15.91 1.89
C LEU A 65 14.85 -15.01 1.33
N ALA A 66 14.70 -14.60 0.07
CA ALA A 66 15.53 -13.55 -0.50
C ALA A 66 14.98 -12.17 -0.10
N HIS A 67 15.87 -11.20 0.11
CA HIS A 67 15.52 -9.79 0.23
C HIS A 67 16.38 -8.97 -0.75
N PRO A 68 15.73 -8.16 -1.63
CA PRO A 68 16.46 -7.51 -2.72
C PRO A 68 17.26 -6.28 -2.28
N PHE A 69 16.96 -5.73 -1.10
CA PHE A 69 17.58 -4.51 -0.60
C PHE A 69 18.44 -4.81 0.63
N SER A 70 19.55 -4.08 0.74
CA SER A 70 20.29 -4.04 2.00
C SER A 70 19.45 -3.32 3.05
N PHE A 71 19.62 -3.69 4.29
CA PHE A 71 19.08 -2.96 5.44
C PHE A 71 20.23 -2.48 6.32
N ASP A 72 20.04 -1.39 7.01
CA ASP A 72 21.05 -0.73 7.83
C ASP A 72 20.55 -0.38 9.24
N THR A 73 19.24 -0.48 9.50
CA THR A 73 18.70 -0.17 10.82
C THR A 73 17.58 -1.12 11.27
N LEU A 74 17.48 -1.29 12.59
CA LEU A 74 16.35 -1.94 13.29
C LEU A 74 15.45 -0.91 13.98
N ALA A 75 15.78 0.38 13.91
CA ALA A 75 15.01 1.45 14.51
C ALA A 75 13.57 1.49 13.95
N PRO A 76 12.53 1.58 14.80
CA PRO A 76 11.15 1.50 14.35
C PRO A 76 10.65 2.75 13.61
N MET A 77 11.35 3.88 13.75
CA MET A 77 10.97 5.19 13.20
C MET A 77 12.10 5.86 12.40
N ALA A 78 13.11 5.08 11.98
CA ALA A 78 14.22 5.62 11.19
C ALA A 78 13.76 6.20 9.87
N GLN A 79 14.34 7.33 9.49
CA GLN A 79 14.02 8.05 8.24
C GLN A 79 15.24 8.09 7.33
N GLY A 80 14.99 7.89 6.03
CA GLY A 80 16.06 7.90 5.02
C GLY A 80 16.96 6.66 5.06
N GLU A 81 16.66 5.68 5.91
CA GLU A 81 17.36 4.43 6.07
C GLU A 81 16.48 3.25 5.66
N THR A 82 17.11 2.14 5.32
CA THR A 82 16.39 0.93 4.94
C THR A 82 16.19 0.02 6.15
N GLY A 83 14.96 -0.06 6.65
CA GLY A 83 14.62 -0.95 7.75
C GLY A 83 14.76 -2.42 7.40
N ALA A 84 14.96 -3.26 8.40
CA ALA A 84 15.07 -4.70 8.23
C ALA A 84 13.76 -5.30 7.65
N PRO A 85 13.87 -6.35 6.80
CA PRO A 85 12.71 -7.01 6.21
C PRO A 85 11.79 -7.58 7.26
N SER A 86 10.48 -7.62 6.95
CA SER A 86 9.44 -8.19 7.81
C SER A 86 9.45 -7.65 9.25
N GLY A 87 9.59 -6.34 9.37
CA GLY A 87 9.59 -5.67 10.67
C GLY A 87 8.40 -6.01 11.56
N TYR A 88 7.26 -6.40 11.00
CA TYR A 88 6.07 -6.84 11.74
C TYR A 88 6.31 -8.10 12.58
N LEU A 89 7.32 -8.92 12.28
CA LEU A 89 7.65 -10.12 13.05
C LEU A 89 8.25 -9.77 14.42
N TYR A 90 8.99 -8.65 14.51
CA TYR A 90 9.77 -8.31 15.71
C TYR A 90 9.47 -6.92 16.30
N ARG A 91 8.80 -6.01 15.56
CA ARG A 91 8.57 -4.63 16.05
C ARG A 91 7.54 -4.55 17.16
N GLY A 92 6.70 -5.55 17.30
CA GLY A 92 5.65 -5.60 18.30
C GLY A 92 4.26 -5.76 17.70
N ASP A 93 3.31 -6.03 18.59
CA ASP A 93 1.91 -6.20 18.24
C ASP A 93 1.23 -4.83 18.05
N THR A 94 0.14 -4.86 17.28
CA THR A 94 -0.78 -3.74 17.10
C THR A 94 -1.98 -3.88 18.04
N LEU A 95 -2.73 -2.81 18.30
CA LEU A 95 -3.94 -2.87 19.11
C LEU A 95 -4.95 -3.88 18.57
N ILE A 96 -5.12 -3.86 17.25
CA ILE A 96 -6.11 -4.66 16.53
C ILE A 96 -5.48 -5.24 15.26
N VAL A 97 -6.14 -6.23 14.66
CA VAL A 97 -5.78 -6.84 13.39
C VAL A 97 -6.99 -6.93 12.48
N ARG A 98 -6.81 -6.69 11.19
CA ARG A 98 -7.86 -6.82 10.19
C ARG A 98 -8.10 -8.29 9.85
N GLY A 99 -9.37 -8.70 9.69
CA GLY A 99 -9.75 -9.99 9.10
C GLY A 99 -9.21 -10.12 7.67
N GLY A 100 -8.70 -11.30 7.29
CA GLY A 100 -8.17 -11.53 5.93
C GLY A 100 -9.25 -11.76 4.89
N ASP A 101 -10.43 -12.13 5.32
CA ASP A 101 -11.61 -12.48 4.51
C ASP A 101 -12.79 -11.51 4.71
N GLU A 102 -12.55 -10.39 5.40
CA GLU A 102 -13.51 -9.30 5.60
C GLU A 102 -12.93 -7.96 5.16
N ILE A 103 -13.78 -7.11 4.59
CA ILE A 103 -13.30 -5.87 3.96
C ILE A 103 -13.01 -4.75 4.98
N THR A 104 -13.79 -4.64 6.06
CA THR A 104 -13.71 -3.55 7.05
C THR A 104 -13.89 -4.04 8.49
N ALA A 105 -13.54 -5.29 8.78
CA ALA A 105 -13.61 -5.84 10.13
C ALA A 105 -12.22 -5.91 10.78
N PHE A 106 -12.17 -5.54 12.05
CA PHE A 106 -10.97 -5.51 12.88
C PHE A 106 -11.24 -6.25 14.18
N TYR A 107 -10.31 -7.10 14.58
CA TYR A 107 -10.37 -7.92 15.77
C TYR A 107 -9.27 -7.53 16.75
N GLY A 108 -9.54 -7.67 18.04
CA GLY A 108 -8.56 -7.34 19.06
C GLY A 108 -7.29 -8.21 18.98
N ARG A 109 -6.13 -7.58 19.24
CA ARG A 109 -4.84 -8.24 19.43
C ARG A 109 -4.26 -7.82 20.78
N LEU A 110 -3.56 -6.67 20.89
CA LEU A 110 -3.24 -6.11 22.20
C LEU A 110 -4.49 -5.67 22.94
N ALA A 111 -5.51 -5.22 22.23
CA ALA A 111 -6.81 -4.93 22.83
C ALA A 111 -7.64 -6.21 22.94
N ASP A 112 -8.14 -6.51 24.14
CA ASP A 112 -9.15 -7.56 24.37
C ASP A 112 -10.59 -7.02 24.30
N GLY A 113 -10.73 -5.71 24.21
CA GLY A 113 -12.00 -5.02 24.07
C GLY A 113 -11.88 -3.70 23.32
N ILE A 114 -12.90 -3.42 22.52
CA ILE A 114 -13.04 -2.21 21.73
C ILE A 114 -14.42 -1.63 22.00
N ALA A 115 -14.52 -0.38 22.41
CA ALA A 115 -15.77 0.32 22.63
C ALA A 115 -15.80 1.65 21.89
N VAL A 116 -16.92 1.99 21.29
CA VAL A 116 -17.20 3.31 20.70
C VAL A 116 -18.06 4.06 21.71
N ALA A 117 -17.50 5.08 22.34
CA ALA A 117 -18.18 5.84 23.39
C ALA A 117 -19.15 6.88 22.82
N ASP A 118 -18.77 7.46 21.68
CA ASP A 118 -19.58 8.39 20.88
C ASP A 118 -19.05 8.40 19.44
N ASP A 119 -19.59 9.25 18.57
CA ASP A 119 -19.23 9.32 17.15
C ASP A 119 -17.77 9.74 16.90
N ARG A 120 -17.02 10.20 17.91
CA ARG A 120 -15.62 10.66 17.81
C ARG A 120 -14.68 10.00 18.79
N THR A 121 -15.18 9.07 19.61
CA THR A 121 -14.40 8.51 20.71
C THR A 121 -14.39 6.98 20.66
N ILE A 122 -13.20 6.40 20.50
CA ILE A 122 -12.98 4.96 20.57
C ILE A 122 -12.06 4.63 21.74
N VAL A 123 -12.42 3.60 22.50
CA VAL A 123 -11.68 3.13 23.67
C VAL A 123 -11.21 1.69 23.43
N PHE A 124 -9.92 1.47 23.66
CA PHE A 124 -9.33 0.13 23.62
C PHE A 124 -9.00 -0.32 25.04
N ARG A 125 -9.34 -1.55 25.37
CA ARG A 125 -8.96 -2.20 26.63
C ARG A 125 -7.82 -3.18 26.38
N ILE A 126 -6.63 -2.93 26.97
CA ILE A 126 -5.43 -3.74 26.79
C ILE A 126 -5.62 -5.12 27.47
N HIS A 127 -5.20 -6.16 26.78
CA HIS A 127 -5.29 -7.54 27.25
C HIS A 127 -4.47 -7.74 28.55
N PRO A 128 -5.01 -8.34 29.63
CA PRO A 128 -4.36 -8.40 30.94
C PRO A 128 -3.05 -9.23 30.96
N HIS A 129 -2.87 -10.11 29.97
CA HIS A 129 -1.69 -10.93 29.82
C HIS A 129 -0.69 -10.39 28.79
N ALA A 130 -0.98 -9.25 28.17
CA ALA A 130 -0.07 -8.63 27.20
C ALA A 130 1.25 -8.25 27.87
N ARG A 131 2.37 -8.68 27.28
CA ARG A 131 3.71 -8.45 27.82
C ARG A 131 4.75 -8.27 26.73
N TRP A 132 5.72 -7.47 27.03
CA TRP A 132 6.96 -7.38 26.27
C TRP A 132 7.79 -8.67 26.45
N ASP A 133 8.76 -8.90 25.59
CA ASP A 133 9.61 -10.12 25.62
C ASP A 133 10.64 -10.12 26.77
N ASP A 134 10.85 -8.98 27.41
CA ASP A 134 11.57 -8.85 28.69
C ASP A 134 10.68 -9.13 29.92
N GLY A 135 9.38 -9.33 29.72
CA GLY A 135 8.41 -9.69 30.75
C GLY A 135 7.65 -8.50 31.37
N VAL A 136 7.98 -7.26 31.00
CA VAL A 136 7.26 -6.06 31.47
C VAL A 136 5.84 -6.08 30.89
N PRO A 137 4.77 -5.75 31.67
CA PRO A 137 3.41 -5.62 31.16
C PRO A 137 3.30 -4.53 30.09
N ILE A 138 2.46 -4.77 29.10
CA ILE A 138 2.06 -3.75 28.12
C ILE A 138 0.88 -2.98 28.71
N THR A 139 0.95 -1.66 28.74
CA THR A 139 -0.06 -0.80 29.35
C THR A 139 -0.60 0.24 28.37
N ALA A 140 -1.64 0.94 28.80
CA ALA A 140 -2.18 2.08 28.06
C ALA A 140 -1.15 3.20 27.85
N ASP A 141 -0.20 3.37 28.77
CA ASP A 141 0.89 4.35 28.64
C ASP A 141 1.82 4.05 27.46
N ASP A 142 2.07 2.78 27.13
CA ASP A 142 2.85 2.39 25.94
C ASP A 142 2.13 2.84 24.66
N VAL A 143 0.79 2.75 24.64
CA VAL A 143 -0.03 3.19 23.51
C VAL A 143 0.04 4.71 23.38
N VAL A 144 -0.19 5.45 24.46
CA VAL A 144 -0.10 6.93 24.48
C VAL A 144 1.28 7.36 23.97
N PHE A 145 2.34 6.82 24.55
CA PHE A 145 3.72 7.09 24.14
C PHE A 145 3.92 6.87 22.63
N THR A 146 3.44 5.74 22.12
CA THR A 146 3.59 5.39 20.70
C THR A 146 2.92 6.40 19.78
N PHE A 147 1.66 6.76 20.06
CA PHE A 147 0.92 7.65 19.18
C PHE A 147 1.38 9.10 19.29
N GLU A 148 1.84 9.57 20.45
CA GLU A 148 2.50 10.86 20.59
C GLU A 148 3.77 10.96 19.74
N MET A 149 4.60 9.90 19.74
CA MET A 149 5.78 9.82 18.89
C MET A 149 5.40 9.84 17.41
N ARG A 150 4.38 9.06 17.00
CA ARG A 150 3.90 9.00 15.61
C ARG A 150 3.31 10.32 15.11
N LYS A 151 2.56 11.02 15.92
CA LYS A 151 2.00 12.36 15.55
C LYS A 151 3.11 13.37 15.24
N ASN A 152 4.25 13.25 15.90
CA ASN A 152 5.40 14.14 15.73
C ASN A 152 6.40 13.63 14.70
N GLU A 153 6.19 12.45 14.11
CA GLU A 153 7.07 11.87 13.12
C GLU A 153 7.04 12.64 11.80
N LEU A 154 8.21 13.06 11.33
CA LEU A 154 8.34 13.81 10.09
C LEU A 154 7.83 12.96 8.90
N GLY A 155 6.89 13.49 8.13
CA GLY A 155 6.26 12.80 6.99
C GLY A 155 5.13 11.87 7.35
N ALA A 156 5.30 10.97 8.34
CA ALA A 156 4.25 10.02 8.75
C ALA A 156 3.18 10.68 9.66
N GLY A 157 3.55 11.68 10.45
CA GLY A 157 2.63 12.37 11.35
C GLY A 157 1.41 12.99 10.66
N TYR A 158 1.52 13.29 9.36
CA TYR A 158 0.38 13.75 8.56
C TYR A 158 -0.81 12.78 8.61
N PHE A 159 -0.56 11.47 8.58
CA PHE A 159 -1.61 10.45 8.58
C PHE A 159 -2.34 10.31 9.92
N PHE A 160 -1.79 10.86 11.01
CA PHE A 160 -2.37 10.77 12.35
C PHE A 160 -2.94 12.09 12.85
N ARG A 161 -3.05 13.12 11.99
CA ARG A 161 -3.61 14.44 12.36
C ARG A 161 -5.06 14.39 12.79
N PHE A 162 -5.80 13.38 12.33
CA PHE A 162 -7.18 13.16 12.73
C PHE A 162 -7.32 12.78 14.23
N ILE A 163 -6.24 12.34 14.86
CA ILE A 163 -6.23 12.04 16.29
C ILE A 163 -6.06 13.35 17.06
N GLU A 164 -7.11 13.79 17.73
CA GLU A 164 -7.08 14.97 18.58
C GLU A 164 -6.25 14.67 19.83
N SER A 165 -6.61 13.62 20.58
CA SER A 165 -5.84 13.16 21.75
C SER A 165 -5.82 11.63 21.87
N VAL A 166 -4.79 11.12 22.57
CA VAL A 166 -4.70 9.74 23.05
C VAL A 166 -4.38 9.82 24.53
N GLU A 167 -5.20 9.24 25.38
CA GLU A 167 -5.09 9.34 26.84
C GLU A 167 -5.26 7.97 27.50
N ALA A 168 -4.42 7.66 28.49
CA ALA A 168 -4.59 6.52 29.36
C ALA A 168 -5.58 6.88 30.46
N LEU A 169 -6.69 6.13 30.58
CA LEU A 169 -7.66 6.30 31.67
C LEU A 169 -7.24 5.55 32.92
N ASP A 170 -6.60 4.40 32.72
CA ASP A 170 -5.94 3.57 33.70
C ASP A 170 -4.88 2.69 33.00
N GLU A 171 -4.29 1.73 33.70
CA GLU A 171 -3.24 0.84 33.15
C GLU A 171 -3.66 0.07 31.89
N ARG A 172 -4.97 -0.14 31.69
CA ARG A 172 -5.51 -0.98 30.61
C ARG A 172 -6.38 -0.25 29.61
N HIS A 173 -6.95 0.89 29.93
CA HIS A 173 -7.90 1.58 29.06
C HIS A 173 -7.24 2.81 28.45
N VAL A 174 -7.22 2.84 27.11
CA VAL A 174 -6.74 3.98 26.34
C VAL A 174 -7.86 4.54 25.47
N VAL A 175 -8.07 5.82 25.52
CA VAL A 175 -9.07 6.54 24.73
C VAL A 175 -8.41 7.32 23.60
N PHE A 176 -8.99 7.22 22.42
CA PHE A 176 -8.66 8.03 21.26
C PHE A 176 -9.83 8.98 20.99
N ARG A 177 -9.53 10.27 20.89
CA ARG A 177 -10.47 11.30 20.41
C ARG A 177 -10.10 11.68 18.99
N ILE A 178 -11.08 11.70 18.13
CA ILE A 178 -10.96 11.93 16.69
C ILE A 178 -11.58 13.29 16.37
N ASP A 179 -10.96 14.08 15.49
CA ASP A 179 -11.42 15.41 15.10
C ASP A 179 -12.68 15.42 14.21
N ALA A 180 -13.09 14.24 13.74
CA ALA A 180 -14.26 14.01 12.87
C ALA A 180 -15.03 12.75 13.32
N PRO A 181 -16.22 12.47 12.81
CA PRO A 181 -16.90 11.19 13.06
C PRO A 181 -16.04 10.00 12.71
N LEU A 182 -16.03 8.98 13.60
CA LEU A 182 -15.21 7.77 13.47
C LEU A 182 -15.61 6.98 12.23
N THR A 183 -14.62 6.69 11.39
CA THR A 183 -14.79 5.90 10.17
C THR A 183 -13.86 4.68 10.15
N HIS A 184 -14.08 3.77 9.22
CA HIS A 184 -13.17 2.63 8.99
C HIS A 184 -11.73 3.06 8.66
N ASP A 185 -11.56 4.25 8.11
CA ASP A 185 -10.25 4.82 7.76
C ASP A 185 -9.40 5.08 8.99
N HIS A 186 -9.99 5.71 10.00
CA HIS A 186 -9.32 6.00 11.25
C HIS A 186 -8.82 4.71 11.92
N VAL A 187 -9.69 3.69 11.98
CA VAL A 187 -9.36 2.38 12.55
C VAL A 187 -8.34 1.62 11.68
N THR A 188 -8.42 1.76 10.35
CA THR A 188 -7.42 1.21 9.42
C THR A 188 -6.03 1.80 9.67
N LEU A 189 -5.91 3.09 9.94
CA LEU A 189 -4.63 3.72 10.24
C LEU A 189 -4.09 3.32 11.61
N ILE A 190 -4.95 3.26 12.63
CA ILE A 190 -4.60 2.82 13.99
C ILE A 190 -4.04 1.39 13.97
N GLN A 191 -4.64 0.47 13.20
CA GLN A 191 -4.24 -0.95 13.15
C GLN A 191 -2.83 -1.18 12.57
N TYR A 192 -2.27 -0.24 11.81
CA TYR A 192 -0.91 -0.40 11.26
C TYR A 192 0.20 -0.09 12.25
N ILE A 193 -0.13 0.50 13.39
CA ILE A 193 0.87 0.96 14.35
C ILE A 193 1.19 -0.14 15.35
N ALA A 194 2.42 -0.66 15.24
CA ALA A 194 3.00 -1.49 16.28
C ALA A 194 3.28 -0.63 17.52
N ILE A 195 2.84 -1.11 18.66
CA ILE A 195 3.04 -0.40 19.93
C ILE A 195 4.51 -0.52 20.36
N LEU A 196 5.07 0.55 20.88
CA LEU A 196 6.47 0.65 21.30
C LEU A 196 6.57 0.59 22.84
N PRO A 197 7.55 -0.12 23.38
CA PRO A 197 7.79 -0.17 24.84
C PRO A 197 8.30 1.17 25.36
N GLN A 198 7.47 1.89 26.11
CA GLN A 198 7.82 3.19 26.68
C GLN A 198 9.06 3.07 27.58
N HIS A 199 9.15 2.03 28.42
CA HIS A 199 10.28 1.81 29.35
C HIS A 199 11.61 1.62 28.62
N TYR A 200 11.62 1.11 27.38
CA TYR A 200 12.82 0.93 26.57
C TYR A 200 13.17 2.19 25.77
N TRP A 201 12.17 2.88 25.18
CA TRP A 201 12.38 3.99 24.27
C TRP A 201 12.37 5.37 24.93
N ARG A 202 11.89 5.50 26.19
CA ARG A 202 11.83 6.79 26.91
C ARG A 202 13.13 7.58 26.87
N ASP A 203 14.25 6.89 27.07
CA ASP A 203 15.59 7.48 27.14
C ASP A 203 16.42 7.22 25.88
N ARG A 204 15.77 6.77 24.79
CA ARG A 204 16.37 6.43 23.52
C ARG A 204 15.58 7.09 22.39
N ASP A 205 16.27 7.46 21.31
CA ASP A 205 15.62 7.98 20.11
C ASP A 205 15.20 6.82 19.19
N PRO A 206 13.90 6.54 19.00
CA PRO A 206 13.44 5.46 18.12
C PRO A 206 13.67 5.73 16.63
N SER A 207 14.11 6.94 16.25
CA SER A 207 14.53 7.29 14.90
C SER A 207 16.02 7.14 14.66
N ALA A 208 16.82 7.03 15.74
CA ALA A 208 18.27 6.90 15.63
C ALA A 208 18.67 5.52 15.08
N HIS A 209 19.64 5.52 14.17
CA HIS A 209 20.21 4.31 13.62
C HIS A 209 20.67 3.34 14.71
N THR A 210 20.22 2.09 14.62
CA THR A 210 20.68 1.01 15.51
C THR A 210 20.59 -0.35 14.81
N LEU A 211 21.52 -1.23 15.16
CA LEU A 211 21.46 -2.66 14.86
C LEU A 211 21.30 -3.51 16.13
N GLU A 212 21.11 -2.87 17.28
CA GLU A 212 20.76 -3.53 18.53
C GLU A 212 19.28 -3.98 18.45
N PRO A 213 18.98 -5.28 18.65
CA PRO A 213 17.61 -5.77 18.69
C PRO A 213 16.80 -5.06 19.78
N PRO A 214 15.69 -4.38 19.42
CA PRO A 214 14.86 -3.71 20.42
C PRO A 214 13.99 -4.70 21.19
N VAL A 215 13.55 -4.30 22.39
CA VAL A 215 12.48 -4.98 23.12
C VAL A 215 11.20 -4.98 22.28
N SER A 216 10.51 -6.11 22.25
CA SER A 216 9.37 -6.36 21.36
C SER A 216 8.27 -7.15 22.07
N SER A 217 7.05 -7.07 21.56
CA SER A 217 5.95 -7.96 21.95
C SER A 217 5.63 -9.02 20.89
N GLY A 218 6.39 -9.08 19.80
CA GLY A 218 6.08 -9.87 18.63
C GLY A 218 6.27 -11.39 18.76
N PRO A 219 5.75 -12.16 17.78
CA PRO A 219 5.82 -13.62 17.76
C PRO A 219 7.24 -14.16 17.46
N TYR A 220 8.13 -13.32 16.98
CA TYR A 220 9.54 -13.66 16.73
C TYR A 220 10.46 -12.67 17.43
N ARG A 221 11.67 -13.14 17.71
CA ARG A 221 12.80 -12.33 18.16
C ARG A 221 13.88 -12.32 17.10
N ILE A 222 14.66 -11.26 17.08
CA ILE A 222 15.85 -11.21 16.26
C ILE A 222 16.91 -12.11 16.93
N LYS A 223 17.31 -13.17 16.25
CA LYS A 223 18.34 -14.11 16.69
C LYS A 223 19.72 -13.64 16.28
N GLU A 224 19.87 -13.22 15.05
CA GLU A 224 21.15 -12.76 14.50
C GLU A 224 20.95 -11.72 13.40
N VAL A 225 21.80 -10.70 13.40
CA VAL A 225 21.88 -9.65 12.38
C VAL A 225 23.27 -9.60 11.80
N ARG A 226 23.36 -9.64 10.48
CA ARG A 226 24.57 -9.34 9.71
C ARG A 226 24.22 -8.30 8.67
N ALA A 227 24.39 -7.03 9.01
CA ALA A 227 24.03 -5.91 8.15
C ALA A 227 24.55 -6.11 6.72
N GLY A 228 23.67 -5.88 5.74
CA GLY A 228 23.97 -6.07 4.32
C GLY A 228 24.10 -7.53 3.86
N ARG A 229 23.89 -8.52 4.72
CA ARG A 229 23.98 -9.94 4.40
C ARG A 229 22.71 -10.71 4.74
N TYR A 230 22.28 -10.70 5.99
CA TYR A 230 21.07 -11.39 6.44
C TYR A 230 20.57 -10.91 7.78
N ILE A 231 19.30 -11.23 8.06
CA ILE A 231 18.70 -11.21 9.39
C ILE A 231 17.97 -12.53 9.61
N GLU A 232 18.16 -13.11 10.79
CA GLU A 232 17.53 -14.35 11.22
C GLU A 232 16.65 -14.09 12.44
N TYR A 233 15.41 -14.51 12.33
CA TYR A 233 14.39 -14.46 13.38
C TYR A 233 14.16 -15.85 13.95
N GLU A 234 14.02 -15.96 15.27
CA GLU A 234 13.60 -17.19 15.95
C GLU A 234 12.23 -17.01 16.58
N ARG A 235 11.40 -18.04 16.54
CA ARG A 235 10.07 -18.03 17.14
C ARG A 235 10.15 -17.82 18.65
N ASN A 236 9.40 -16.85 19.16
CA ASN A 236 9.33 -16.54 20.57
C ASN A 236 8.36 -17.53 21.26
N LEU A 237 8.93 -18.56 21.91
CA LEU A 237 8.14 -19.57 22.63
C LEU A 237 7.37 -19.01 23.84
N ARG A 238 7.76 -17.82 24.32
CA ARG A 238 7.09 -17.09 25.41
C ARG A 238 6.19 -15.97 24.91
N TYR A 239 5.91 -15.95 23.61
CA TYR A 239 5.01 -14.94 23.04
C TYR A 239 3.66 -14.97 23.77
N TRP A 240 3.29 -13.83 24.35
CA TRP A 240 2.08 -13.69 25.17
C TRP A 240 0.79 -14.01 24.38
N GLY A 241 0.77 -13.61 23.10
CA GLY A 241 -0.40 -13.73 22.21
C GLY A 241 -0.48 -15.06 21.44
N ARG A 242 0.35 -16.08 21.75
CA ARG A 242 0.43 -17.34 21.00
C ARG A 242 -0.91 -18.10 20.93
N ASP A 243 -1.72 -17.98 21.99
CA ASP A 243 -2.97 -18.71 22.16
C ASP A 243 -4.21 -17.86 21.80
N LEU A 244 -4.00 -16.64 21.26
CA LEU A 244 -5.09 -15.80 20.77
C LEU A 244 -5.73 -16.43 19.52
N PRO A 245 -7.07 -16.43 19.39
CA PRO A 245 -7.77 -16.97 18.22
C PRO A 245 -7.28 -16.42 16.88
N ILE A 246 -6.94 -15.14 16.83
CA ILE A 246 -6.42 -14.47 15.64
C ILE A 246 -5.05 -14.99 15.19
N ASN A 247 -4.30 -15.66 16.07
CA ASN A 247 -2.95 -16.19 15.84
C ASN A 247 -2.95 -17.71 15.66
N ALA A 248 -4.06 -18.40 15.88
CA ALA A 248 -4.16 -19.83 15.63
C ALA A 248 -3.83 -20.15 14.18
N GLY A 249 -2.89 -21.05 13.94
CA GLY A 249 -2.41 -21.40 12.60
C GLY A 249 -1.40 -20.42 11.98
N ARG A 250 -0.92 -19.41 12.73
CA ARG A 250 0.13 -18.46 12.29
C ARG A 250 1.47 -18.72 12.96
N TYR A 251 2.53 -18.12 12.42
CA TYR A 251 3.88 -18.13 13.01
C TYR A 251 4.42 -19.54 13.25
N ASN A 252 4.35 -20.36 12.20
CA ASN A 252 4.58 -21.80 12.32
C ASN A 252 6.07 -22.19 12.26
N PHE A 253 6.93 -21.39 11.63
CA PHE A 253 8.35 -21.69 11.51
C PHE A 253 9.11 -21.41 12.80
N ASP A 254 10.07 -22.28 13.16
CA ASP A 254 11.00 -22.01 14.27
C ASP A 254 11.98 -20.89 13.93
N THR A 255 12.37 -20.82 12.66
CA THR A 255 13.31 -19.82 12.16
C THR A 255 12.82 -19.25 10.83
N VAL A 256 12.84 -17.92 10.72
CA VAL A 256 12.67 -17.20 9.47
C VAL A 256 13.92 -16.40 9.18
N ARG A 257 14.52 -16.61 8.02
CA ARG A 257 15.77 -15.95 7.64
C ARG A 257 15.62 -15.23 6.30
N TYR A 258 16.05 -13.98 6.27
CA TYR A 258 16.15 -13.18 5.06
C TYR A 258 17.61 -13.01 4.66
N GLU A 259 17.97 -13.55 3.50
CA GLU A 259 19.28 -13.37 2.87
C GLU A 259 19.22 -12.19 1.91
N VAL A 260 20.18 -11.27 2.00
CA VAL A 260 20.25 -10.09 1.12
C VAL A 260 20.91 -10.46 -0.21
N TYR A 261 20.18 -10.33 -1.28
CA TYR A 261 20.67 -10.49 -2.65
C TYR A 261 20.37 -9.22 -3.45
N ARG A 262 21.38 -8.39 -3.65
CA ARG A 262 21.26 -7.14 -4.40
C ARG A 262 21.04 -7.36 -5.90
N ASP A 263 21.46 -8.51 -6.41
CA ASP A 263 21.31 -8.92 -7.79
C ASP A 263 20.29 -10.06 -7.87
N SER A 264 19.23 -9.84 -8.66
CA SER A 264 18.15 -10.81 -8.83
C SER A 264 18.62 -12.10 -9.53
N THR A 265 19.66 -12.04 -10.37
CA THR A 265 20.23 -13.22 -11.02
C THR A 265 20.91 -14.10 -9.99
N VAL A 266 21.65 -13.50 -9.05
CA VAL A 266 22.29 -14.24 -7.94
C VAL A 266 21.23 -14.86 -7.02
N ALA A 267 20.12 -14.13 -6.73
CA ALA A 267 19.00 -14.67 -5.96
C ALA A 267 18.35 -15.88 -6.65
N ARG A 268 18.15 -15.83 -7.98
CA ARG A 268 17.63 -16.95 -8.78
C ARG A 268 18.54 -18.17 -8.73
N GLU A 269 19.85 -17.97 -8.85
CA GLU A 269 20.82 -19.07 -8.74
C GLU A 269 20.87 -19.66 -7.31
N ALA A 270 20.78 -18.81 -6.28
CA ALA A 270 20.67 -19.28 -4.89
C ALA A 270 19.39 -20.11 -4.67
N PHE A 271 18.26 -19.68 -5.24
CA PHE A 271 17.02 -20.45 -5.21
C PHE A 271 17.15 -21.82 -5.89
N ARG A 272 17.73 -21.88 -7.11
CA ARG A 272 17.96 -23.14 -7.83
C ARG A 272 18.85 -24.12 -7.06
N LYS A 273 19.80 -23.59 -6.29
CA LYS A 273 20.68 -24.39 -5.43
C LYS A 273 20.04 -24.78 -4.09
N GLY A 274 18.80 -24.38 -3.83
CA GLY A 274 18.11 -24.63 -2.56
C GLY A 274 18.66 -23.86 -1.38
N LEU A 275 19.38 -22.76 -1.61
CA LEU A 275 19.85 -21.85 -0.57
C LEU A 275 18.77 -20.90 -0.08
N ILE A 276 17.77 -20.65 -0.88
CA ILE A 276 16.53 -19.95 -0.57
C ILE A 276 15.36 -20.87 -0.87
N ASP A 277 14.34 -20.79 -0.04
CA ASP A 277 13.19 -21.69 -0.08
C ASP A 277 12.07 -21.19 -0.99
N MET A 278 11.94 -19.87 -1.09
CA MET A 278 10.88 -19.21 -1.85
C MET A 278 11.43 -17.98 -2.53
N LEU A 279 10.94 -17.74 -3.74
CA LEU A 279 11.31 -16.58 -4.56
C LEU A 279 10.05 -16.02 -5.22
N ASP A 280 9.77 -14.75 -4.97
CA ASP A 280 8.77 -14.02 -5.77
C ASP A 280 9.44 -13.55 -7.07
N GLU A 281 8.83 -13.88 -8.20
CA GLU A 281 9.37 -13.58 -9.52
C GLU A 281 8.51 -12.52 -10.22
N ASP A 282 8.97 -11.29 -10.18
CA ASP A 282 8.30 -10.16 -10.83
C ASP A 282 8.73 -9.97 -12.29
N ASP A 283 9.91 -10.48 -12.67
CA ASP A 283 10.37 -10.47 -14.06
C ASP A 283 9.62 -11.53 -14.88
N ILE A 284 8.71 -11.04 -15.73
CA ILE A 284 7.87 -11.90 -16.57
C ILE A 284 8.69 -12.78 -17.53
N ARG A 285 9.80 -12.28 -18.03
CA ARG A 285 10.67 -13.04 -18.93
C ARG A 285 11.22 -14.27 -18.20
N TYR A 286 11.79 -14.09 -17.01
CA TYR A 286 12.27 -15.21 -16.20
C TYR A 286 11.12 -16.13 -15.76
N TRP A 287 9.97 -15.56 -15.41
CA TRP A 287 8.80 -16.38 -15.10
C TRP A 287 8.41 -17.31 -16.25
N VAL A 288 8.46 -16.84 -17.50
CA VAL A 288 8.07 -17.62 -18.68
C VAL A 288 9.18 -18.56 -19.12
N THR A 289 10.43 -18.07 -19.22
CA THR A 289 11.51 -18.78 -19.89
C THR A 289 12.68 -19.19 -19.00
N GLY A 290 12.73 -18.70 -17.76
CA GLY A 290 13.90 -18.83 -16.91
C GLY A 290 13.88 -20.06 -15.98
N TYR A 291 12.76 -20.74 -15.85
CA TYR A 291 12.61 -21.87 -14.93
C TYR A 291 12.16 -23.12 -15.69
N GLU A 292 13.13 -23.95 -16.02
CA GLU A 292 12.98 -25.22 -16.71
C GLU A 292 13.91 -26.25 -16.05
N GLY A 293 13.63 -27.54 -16.24
CA GLY A 293 14.50 -28.62 -15.85
C GLY A 293 13.93 -29.58 -14.81
N PRO A 294 14.74 -30.59 -14.42
CA PRO A 294 14.27 -31.76 -13.66
C PRO A 294 13.54 -31.42 -12.35
N ASP A 295 13.97 -30.40 -11.62
CA ASP A 295 13.35 -30.02 -10.36
C ASP A 295 11.94 -29.44 -10.53
N LEU A 296 11.68 -28.74 -11.62
CA LEU A 296 10.35 -28.27 -11.96
C LEU A 296 9.47 -29.40 -12.52
N ASP A 297 10.04 -30.20 -13.43
CA ASP A 297 9.34 -31.30 -14.10
C ASP A 297 8.91 -32.40 -13.11
N SER A 298 9.75 -32.70 -12.12
CA SER A 298 9.43 -33.65 -11.04
C SER A 298 8.51 -33.07 -9.97
N GLY A 299 8.27 -31.75 -9.98
CA GLY A 299 7.47 -31.06 -8.98
C GLY A 299 8.19 -30.80 -7.64
N ARG A 300 9.50 -30.96 -7.59
CA ARG A 300 10.34 -30.57 -6.43
C ARG A 300 10.30 -29.06 -6.22
N ILE A 301 10.28 -28.28 -7.32
CA ILE A 301 9.98 -26.86 -7.32
C ILE A 301 8.54 -26.66 -7.80
N ARG A 302 7.78 -25.90 -7.04
CA ARG A 302 6.43 -25.47 -7.41
C ARG A 302 6.47 -24.05 -7.95
N LYS A 303 5.92 -23.90 -9.16
CA LYS A 303 5.69 -22.61 -9.83
C LYS A 303 4.24 -22.24 -9.65
N THR A 304 3.96 -21.31 -8.76
CA THR A 304 2.59 -20.96 -8.35
C THR A 304 2.27 -19.55 -8.79
N ARG A 305 1.16 -19.41 -9.50
CA ARG A 305 0.53 -18.13 -9.79
C ARG A 305 -0.66 -18.00 -8.84
N ARG A 306 -0.67 -16.96 -8.03
CA ARG A 306 -1.79 -16.63 -7.15
C ARG A 306 -2.44 -15.38 -7.64
N GLU A 307 -3.73 -15.45 -7.83
CA GLU A 307 -4.53 -14.26 -8.04
C GLU A 307 -4.71 -13.58 -6.69
N TYR A 308 -4.51 -12.28 -6.64
CA TYR A 308 -4.96 -11.51 -5.51
C TYR A 308 -6.48 -11.48 -5.57
N GLY A 309 -7.15 -11.84 -4.50
CA GLY A 309 -8.61 -11.71 -4.39
C GLY A 309 -9.07 -10.26 -4.47
N ILE A 310 -8.14 -9.33 -4.19
CA ILE A 310 -8.25 -7.91 -4.50
C ILE A 310 -6.98 -7.51 -5.23
N SER A 311 -7.11 -6.84 -6.38
CA SER A 311 -5.97 -6.20 -7.02
C SER A 311 -5.36 -5.15 -6.09
N VAL A 312 -4.05 -5.12 -5.99
CA VAL A 312 -3.33 -4.08 -5.24
C VAL A 312 -3.15 -2.79 -6.04
N GLY A 313 -3.86 -2.64 -7.17
CA GLY A 313 -3.86 -1.44 -7.98
C GLY A 313 -3.20 -1.59 -9.34
N ILE A 314 -2.75 -0.47 -9.88
CA ILE A 314 -2.04 -0.40 -11.16
C ILE A 314 -0.55 -0.61 -10.90
N GLY A 315 0.03 -1.63 -11.51
CA GLY A 315 1.44 -1.97 -11.32
C GLY A 315 2.39 -0.95 -11.93
N ILE A 316 2.10 -0.53 -13.17
CA ILE A 316 2.78 0.57 -13.85
C ILE A 316 1.76 1.40 -14.61
N ALA A 317 1.86 2.72 -14.44
CA ALA A 317 1.18 3.73 -15.25
C ALA A 317 2.15 4.81 -15.70
N ILE A 318 1.84 5.41 -16.84
CA ILE A 318 2.42 6.69 -17.26
C ILE A 318 1.53 7.77 -16.63
N VAL A 319 2.08 8.53 -15.70
CA VAL A 319 1.41 9.61 -14.97
C VAL A 319 1.61 10.91 -15.73
N LEU A 320 0.55 11.58 -16.13
CA LEU A 320 0.58 12.84 -16.85
C LEU A 320 0.32 13.98 -15.86
N ASN A 321 1.30 14.86 -15.64
CA ASN A 321 1.13 15.99 -14.73
C ASN A 321 0.24 17.07 -15.37
N SER A 322 -1.03 17.11 -14.95
CA SER A 322 -2.02 18.05 -15.49
C SER A 322 -1.79 19.52 -15.10
N GLN A 323 -0.88 19.79 -14.16
CA GLN A 323 -0.46 21.16 -13.81
C GLN A 323 0.47 21.77 -14.89
N VAL A 324 1.08 20.94 -15.73
CA VAL A 324 1.86 21.39 -16.86
C VAL A 324 0.91 21.89 -17.96
N PRO A 325 0.98 23.17 -18.40
CA PRO A 325 -0.03 23.77 -19.28
C PRO A 325 -0.35 22.96 -20.55
N ARG A 326 0.66 22.35 -21.18
CA ARG A 326 0.46 21.52 -22.39
C ARG A 326 -0.22 20.17 -22.11
N LEU A 327 -0.28 19.74 -20.85
CA LEU A 327 -0.94 18.51 -20.40
C LEU A 327 -2.29 18.78 -19.69
N ALA A 328 -2.68 20.04 -19.51
CA ALA A 328 -3.92 20.42 -18.82
C ALA A 328 -5.18 19.98 -19.59
N ASP A 329 -5.14 20.00 -20.93
CA ASP A 329 -6.28 19.62 -21.76
C ASP A 329 -6.42 18.09 -21.85
N ARG A 330 -7.58 17.54 -21.44
CA ARG A 330 -7.88 16.10 -21.52
C ARG A 330 -7.74 15.50 -22.92
N ARG A 331 -7.98 16.31 -23.97
CA ARG A 331 -7.83 15.87 -25.37
C ARG A 331 -6.37 15.58 -25.70
N VAL A 332 -5.45 16.37 -25.17
CA VAL A 332 -4.02 16.13 -25.27
C VAL A 332 -3.64 14.84 -24.53
N ARG A 333 -4.09 14.67 -23.28
CA ARG A 333 -3.83 13.44 -22.51
C ARG A 333 -4.39 12.20 -23.21
N LYS A 334 -5.61 12.28 -23.77
CA LYS A 334 -6.20 11.21 -24.59
C LYS A 334 -5.34 10.91 -25.83
N ALA A 335 -4.83 11.91 -26.51
CA ALA A 335 -3.97 11.72 -27.68
C ALA A 335 -2.67 10.97 -27.32
N LEU A 336 -2.04 11.33 -26.19
CA LEU A 336 -0.86 10.62 -25.67
C LEU A 336 -1.19 9.16 -25.30
N ALA A 337 -2.36 8.90 -24.74
CA ALA A 337 -2.81 7.54 -24.40
C ALA A 337 -3.09 6.68 -25.65
N LEU A 338 -3.64 7.26 -26.72
CA LEU A 338 -3.86 6.58 -28.01
C LEU A 338 -2.56 6.22 -28.72
N ALA A 339 -1.50 6.99 -28.49
CA ALA A 339 -0.17 6.70 -29.04
C ALA A 339 0.47 5.43 -28.43
N LEU A 340 0.00 4.96 -27.26
CA LEU A 340 0.52 3.74 -26.65
C LEU A 340 -0.02 2.50 -27.35
N ASN A 341 0.87 1.62 -27.79
CA ASN A 341 0.54 0.29 -28.29
C ASN A 341 0.74 -0.75 -27.17
N TYR A 342 -0.25 -0.85 -26.28
CA TYR A 342 -0.21 -1.76 -25.14
C TYR A 342 -0.14 -3.24 -25.59
N GLU A 343 -0.90 -3.61 -26.60
CA GLU A 343 -1.01 -5.00 -27.09
C GLU A 343 0.36 -5.51 -27.53
N TRP A 344 1.12 -4.69 -28.26
CA TRP A 344 2.47 -5.01 -28.67
C TRP A 344 3.42 -5.14 -27.46
N ILE A 345 3.34 -4.21 -26.51
CA ILE A 345 4.14 -4.25 -25.28
C ILE A 345 3.83 -5.54 -24.50
N ASN A 346 2.55 -5.87 -24.34
CA ASN A 346 2.15 -7.06 -23.60
C ASN A 346 2.62 -8.35 -24.31
N GLU A 347 2.41 -8.44 -25.61
CA GLU A 347 2.82 -9.63 -26.38
C GLU A 347 4.35 -9.80 -26.42
N LYS A 348 5.09 -8.74 -26.77
CA LYS A 348 6.52 -8.85 -27.05
C LYS A 348 7.42 -8.71 -25.83
N LEU A 349 7.00 -7.93 -24.82
CA LEU A 349 7.82 -7.67 -23.63
C LEU A 349 7.31 -8.39 -22.39
N TYR A 350 6.00 -8.63 -22.31
CA TYR A 350 5.38 -9.33 -21.18
C TYR A 350 4.83 -10.71 -21.53
N HIS A 351 5.12 -11.24 -22.75
CA HIS A 351 4.70 -12.57 -23.21
C HIS A 351 3.20 -12.84 -23.02
N GLY A 352 2.36 -11.82 -23.15
CA GLY A 352 0.92 -11.92 -22.92
C GLY A 352 0.50 -12.15 -21.46
N GLN A 353 1.42 -11.99 -20.50
CA GLN A 353 1.20 -12.36 -19.09
C GLN A 353 0.65 -11.22 -18.22
N ARG A 354 0.37 -10.05 -18.78
CA ARG A 354 -0.16 -8.90 -18.05
C ARG A 354 -1.58 -8.58 -18.50
N THR A 355 -2.43 -8.23 -17.53
CA THR A 355 -3.77 -7.71 -17.79
C THR A 355 -3.71 -6.19 -17.79
N ARG A 356 -4.25 -5.53 -18.84
CA ARG A 356 -4.30 -4.08 -18.88
C ARG A 356 -5.19 -3.57 -17.75
N ALA A 357 -4.71 -2.62 -16.98
CA ALA A 357 -5.54 -1.96 -15.99
C ALA A 357 -6.50 -0.97 -16.71
N LEU A 358 -7.80 -1.15 -16.48
CA LEU A 358 -8.87 -0.28 -17.00
C LEU A 358 -9.69 0.32 -15.85
N SER A 359 -9.08 0.46 -14.69
CA SER A 359 -9.63 1.02 -13.47
C SER A 359 -8.49 1.44 -12.55
N TYR A 360 -8.71 2.39 -11.66
CA TYR A 360 -7.80 2.70 -10.54
C TYR A 360 -7.86 1.61 -9.46
N TRP A 361 -8.95 0.83 -9.42
CA TRP A 361 -9.15 -0.33 -8.52
C TRP A 361 -9.39 -1.63 -9.31
N PRO A 362 -8.48 -2.03 -10.23
CA PRO A 362 -8.74 -3.13 -11.15
C PRO A 362 -9.03 -4.43 -10.40
N GLY A 363 -10.06 -5.17 -10.85
CA GLY A 363 -10.43 -6.46 -10.27
C GLY A 363 -11.14 -6.40 -8.90
N THR A 364 -11.52 -5.22 -8.42
CA THR A 364 -12.23 -5.05 -7.14
C THR A 364 -13.69 -4.66 -7.35
N ILE A 365 -14.47 -4.69 -6.27
CA ILE A 365 -15.87 -4.21 -6.27
C ILE A 365 -15.99 -2.70 -6.55
N LEU A 366 -14.89 -1.93 -6.42
CA LEU A 366 -14.85 -0.49 -6.70
C LEU A 366 -14.51 -0.17 -8.15
N SER A 367 -14.16 -1.18 -8.95
CA SER A 367 -13.84 -1.00 -10.37
C SER A 367 -15.08 -0.60 -11.17
N ALA A 368 -14.99 0.50 -11.91
CA ALA A 368 -16.01 0.91 -12.84
C ALA A 368 -16.03 -0.02 -14.06
N THR A 369 -17.11 -0.76 -14.23
CA THR A 369 -17.30 -1.67 -15.37
C THR A 369 -18.60 -1.31 -16.10
N GLY A 370 -18.69 -1.66 -17.38
CA GLY A 370 -19.91 -1.41 -18.17
C GLY A 370 -20.31 0.07 -18.20
N LEU A 371 -21.61 0.34 -18.29
CA LEU A 371 -22.21 1.67 -18.15
C LEU A 371 -22.38 2.04 -16.67
N PRO A 372 -22.51 3.34 -16.34
CA PRO A 372 -22.82 3.75 -14.97
C PRO A 372 -24.12 3.13 -14.45
N SER A 373 -24.12 2.62 -13.23
CA SER A 373 -25.32 2.15 -12.53
C SER A 373 -26.24 3.33 -12.16
N GLU A 374 -27.46 3.03 -11.67
CA GLU A 374 -28.38 4.07 -11.19
C GLU A 374 -27.77 4.90 -10.05
N ASP A 375 -27.08 4.25 -9.11
CA ASP A 375 -26.43 4.92 -7.99
C ASP A 375 -25.28 5.82 -8.47
N GLU A 376 -24.45 5.34 -9.41
CA GLU A 376 -23.41 6.16 -10.05
C GLU A 376 -24.02 7.34 -10.83
N LEU A 377 -25.13 7.13 -11.56
CA LEU A 377 -25.84 8.17 -12.30
C LEU A 377 -26.40 9.25 -11.36
N SER A 378 -26.87 8.88 -10.17
CA SER A 378 -27.35 9.85 -9.17
C SER A 378 -26.28 10.87 -8.78
N LEU A 379 -25.02 10.46 -8.78
CA LEU A 379 -23.86 11.30 -8.49
C LEU A 379 -23.37 12.08 -9.72
N LEU A 380 -23.38 11.46 -10.91
CA LEU A 380 -22.76 11.99 -12.13
C LEU A 380 -23.66 12.91 -12.94
N THR A 381 -24.99 12.70 -12.94
CA THR A 381 -25.91 13.40 -13.84
C THR A 381 -25.88 14.92 -13.67
N ARG A 382 -25.68 15.42 -12.46
CA ARG A 382 -25.56 16.87 -12.17
C ARG A 382 -24.36 17.54 -12.86
N PHE A 383 -23.39 16.74 -13.29
CA PHE A 383 -22.16 17.21 -13.97
C PHE A 383 -22.11 16.83 -15.44
N ARG A 384 -23.25 16.47 -16.04
CA ARG A 384 -23.33 15.96 -17.41
C ARG A 384 -22.67 16.89 -18.43
N ASP A 385 -22.80 18.21 -18.24
CA ASP A 385 -22.22 19.20 -19.16
C ASP A 385 -20.69 19.35 -19.02
N ALA A 386 -20.13 19.02 -17.86
CA ALA A 386 -18.69 19.05 -17.60
C ALA A 386 -17.99 17.75 -18.02
N LEU A 387 -18.71 16.63 -18.01
CA LEU A 387 -18.19 15.30 -18.29
C LEU A 387 -18.30 14.94 -19.80
N PRO A 388 -17.40 14.07 -20.30
CA PRO A 388 -17.54 13.55 -21.67
C PRO A 388 -18.85 12.80 -21.86
N SER A 389 -19.62 13.07 -22.91
CA SER A 389 -20.86 12.33 -23.21
C SER A 389 -20.62 10.82 -23.30
N ALA A 390 -19.48 10.43 -23.84
CA ALA A 390 -19.06 9.04 -24.00
C ALA A 390 -19.00 8.26 -22.66
N LEU A 391 -18.82 8.94 -21.52
CA LEU A 391 -18.87 8.31 -20.19
C LEU A 391 -20.24 7.69 -19.90
N PHE A 392 -21.29 8.28 -20.42
CA PHE A 392 -22.68 7.84 -20.25
C PHE A 392 -23.16 6.87 -21.33
N GLU A 393 -22.45 6.78 -22.46
CA GLU A 393 -22.88 6.09 -23.67
C GLU A 393 -22.19 4.74 -23.89
N ARG A 394 -20.99 4.56 -23.36
CA ARG A 394 -20.19 3.34 -23.56
C ARG A 394 -19.23 3.08 -22.42
N PRO A 395 -18.85 1.80 -22.20
CA PRO A 395 -17.79 1.46 -21.24
C PRO A 395 -16.46 2.15 -21.58
N PHE A 396 -15.69 2.48 -20.55
CA PHE A 396 -14.31 2.95 -20.77
C PHE A 396 -13.43 1.84 -21.34
N GLY A 397 -12.55 2.20 -22.26
CA GLY A 397 -11.55 1.33 -22.84
C GLY A 397 -10.75 2.03 -23.93
N TYR A 398 -9.59 1.49 -24.21
CA TYR A 398 -8.76 1.92 -25.33
C TYR A 398 -9.00 1.02 -26.54
N PRO A 399 -9.03 1.56 -27.77
CA PRO A 399 -9.09 0.73 -28.97
C PRO A 399 -7.87 -0.21 -29.01
N GLU A 400 -8.12 -1.49 -29.26
CA GLU A 400 -7.06 -2.49 -29.40
C GLU A 400 -6.22 -2.23 -30.65
N THR A 401 -4.91 -2.49 -30.54
CA THR A 401 -3.96 -2.38 -31.66
C THR A 401 -3.61 -3.76 -32.17
N THR A 402 -4.49 -4.31 -33.02
CA THR A 402 -4.35 -5.67 -33.57
C THR A 402 -3.65 -5.72 -34.92
N SER A 403 -3.40 -4.56 -35.53
CA SER A 403 -2.77 -4.47 -36.87
C SER A 403 -2.12 -3.09 -37.09
N PRO A 404 -1.25 -2.93 -38.08
CA PRO A 404 -0.76 -1.60 -38.51
C PRO A 404 -1.88 -0.62 -38.86
N THR A 405 -2.98 -1.11 -39.43
CA THR A 405 -4.14 -0.27 -39.78
C THR A 405 -4.81 0.31 -38.53
N THR A 406 -5.01 -0.51 -37.47
CA THR A 406 -5.57 -0.02 -36.21
C THR A 406 -4.62 0.95 -35.51
N SER A 407 -3.31 0.70 -35.57
CA SER A 407 -2.30 1.62 -35.06
C SER A 407 -2.39 2.99 -35.77
N ASN A 408 -2.40 3.01 -37.09
CA ASN A 408 -2.51 4.25 -37.88
C ASN A 408 -3.80 5.01 -37.59
N ARG A 409 -4.93 4.31 -37.40
CA ARG A 409 -6.22 4.95 -37.05
C ARG A 409 -6.14 5.62 -35.68
N LYS A 410 -5.52 4.97 -34.69
CA LYS A 410 -5.29 5.57 -33.35
C LYS A 410 -4.42 6.83 -33.42
N LEU A 411 -3.35 6.80 -34.19
CA LEU A 411 -2.46 7.96 -34.40
C LEU A 411 -3.17 9.10 -35.15
N LEU A 412 -4.05 8.78 -36.12
CA LEU A 412 -4.86 9.79 -36.78
C LEU A 412 -5.84 10.44 -35.82
N GLU A 413 -6.53 9.65 -34.96
CA GLU A 413 -7.41 10.20 -33.90
C GLU A 413 -6.61 11.08 -32.94
N ALA A 414 -5.42 10.64 -32.50
CA ALA A 414 -4.52 11.41 -31.65
C ALA A 414 -4.14 12.75 -32.28
N ARG A 415 -3.77 12.76 -33.59
CA ARG A 415 -3.47 14.00 -34.34
C ARG A 415 -4.66 14.95 -34.38
N ASN A 416 -5.86 14.44 -34.64
CA ASN A 416 -7.08 15.25 -34.67
C ASN A 416 -7.38 15.89 -33.30
N LEU A 417 -7.18 15.14 -32.20
CA LEU A 417 -7.35 15.64 -30.83
C LEU A 417 -6.33 16.75 -30.51
N LEU A 418 -5.06 16.57 -30.90
CA LEU A 418 -4.02 17.58 -30.74
C LEU A 418 -4.36 18.85 -31.55
N ALA A 419 -4.81 18.70 -32.80
CA ALA A 419 -5.23 19.82 -33.62
C ALA A 419 -6.42 20.58 -33.02
N ALA A 420 -7.41 19.85 -32.49
CA ALA A 420 -8.57 20.43 -31.78
C ALA A 420 -8.18 21.16 -30.48
N SER A 421 -7.03 20.82 -29.91
CA SER A 421 -6.46 21.47 -28.71
C SER A 421 -5.48 22.63 -29.05
N GLY A 422 -5.43 23.04 -30.34
CA GLY A 422 -4.60 24.16 -30.77
C GLY A 422 -3.17 23.81 -31.19
N TRP A 423 -2.81 22.53 -31.18
CA TRP A 423 -1.49 22.06 -31.59
C TRP A 423 -1.44 21.70 -33.08
N ARG A 424 -0.42 22.16 -33.82
CA ARG A 424 -0.28 21.88 -35.25
C ARG A 424 1.13 21.42 -35.59
N ILE A 425 1.24 20.53 -36.57
CA ILE A 425 2.55 20.11 -37.09
C ILE A 425 3.05 21.22 -38.05
N ASP A 426 4.20 21.75 -37.73
CA ASP A 426 4.94 22.72 -38.55
C ASP A 426 6.40 22.27 -38.60
N ASP A 427 6.94 22.14 -39.84
CA ASP A 427 8.28 21.63 -40.12
C ASP A 427 8.63 20.33 -39.35
N GLY A 428 7.67 19.37 -39.31
CA GLY A 428 7.84 18.07 -38.67
C GLY A 428 7.71 18.09 -37.14
N ALA A 429 7.63 19.26 -36.51
CA ALA A 429 7.43 19.40 -35.05
C ALA A 429 6.01 19.85 -34.73
N LEU A 430 5.44 19.31 -33.64
CA LEU A 430 4.15 19.73 -33.10
C LEU A 430 4.36 21.06 -32.34
N ARG A 431 3.62 22.12 -32.72
CA ARG A 431 3.76 23.46 -32.14
C ARG A 431 2.42 24.04 -31.73
N ASP A 432 2.45 24.91 -30.72
CA ASP A 432 1.29 25.72 -30.33
C ASP A 432 1.12 26.93 -31.29
N ALA A 433 0.10 27.75 -31.04
CA ALA A 433 -0.15 28.97 -31.84
C ALA A 433 0.97 30.00 -31.77
N GLY A 434 1.80 29.98 -30.73
CA GLY A 434 2.98 30.83 -30.56
C GLY A 434 4.25 30.28 -31.21
N GLY A 435 4.18 29.08 -31.82
CA GLY A 435 5.34 28.42 -32.45
C GLY A 435 6.19 27.61 -31.45
N THR A 436 5.79 27.50 -30.20
CA THR A 436 6.53 26.74 -29.19
C THR A 436 6.40 25.23 -29.45
N PRO A 437 7.50 24.44 -29.50
CA PRO A 437 7.44 23.02 -29.75
C PRO A 437 6.86 22.25 -28.55
N PHE A 438 6.12 21.18 -28.84
CA PHE A 438 5.62 20.26 -27.83
C PHE A 438 6.75 19.34 -27.39
N THR A 439 7.28 19.54 -26.19
CA THR A 439 8.31 18.71 -25.60
C THR A 439 7.76 17.93 -24.40
N LEU A 440 8.25 16.73 -24.15
CA LEU A 440 7.93 15.92 -22.97
C LEU A 440 9.20 15.36 -22.35
N GLU A 441 9.36 15.52 -21.04
CA GLU A 441 10.35 14.79 -20.26
C GLU A 441 9.67 13.72 -19.40
N LEU A 442 10.04 12.46 -19.62
CA LEU A 442 9.62 11.34 -18.79
C LEU A 442 10.69 11.09 -17.74
N LEU A 443 10.36 11.30 -16.48
CA LEU A 443 11.22 11.05 -15.33
C LEU A 443 11.05 9.61 -14.84
N THR A 444 12.15 8.88 -14.66
CA THR A 444 12.15 7.52 -14.12
C THR A 444 13.43 7.20 -13.36
N LEU A 445 13.32 6.26 -12.41
CA LEU A 445 14.48 5.69 -11.70
C LEU A 445 14.82 4.27 -12.19
N ASP A 446 13.96 3.66 -13.02
CA ASP A 446 14.12 2.30 -13.50
C ASP A 446 14.52 2.26 -14.99
N PRO A 447 15.69 1.72 -15.33
CA PRO A 447 16.12 1.55 -16.72
C PRO A 447 15.18 0.69 -17.57
N GLU A 448 14.45 -0.25 -16.95
CA GLU A 448 13.49 -1.11 -17.65
C GLU A 448 12.35 -0.31 -18.29
N HIS A 449 11.97 0.82 -17.70
CA HIS A 449 10.96 1.71 -18.25
C HIS A 449 11.37 2.28 -19.63
N GLN A 450 12.68 2.45 -19.87
CA GLN A 450 13.17 2.87 -21.19
C GLN A 450 12.83 1.83 -22.26
N ARG A 451 13.07 0.55 -21.96
CA ARG A 451 12.77 -0.56 -22.87
C ARG A 451 11.28 -0.71 -23.14
N ILE A 452 10.47 -0.64 -22.09
CA ILE A 452 9.01 -0.83 -22.16
C ILE A 452 8.35 0.29 -22.96
N LEU A 453 8.80 1.54 -22.79
CA LEU A 453 8.15 2.72 -23.35
C LEU A 453 8.77 3.19 -24.69
N LEU A 454 9.84 2.57 -25.16
CA LEU A 454 10.44 2.91 -26.47
C LEU A 454 9.40 2.94 -27.61
N PRO A 455 8.47 1.96 -27.76
CA PRO A 455 7.44 2.03 -28.80
C PRO A 455 6.53 3.25 -28.68
N TRP A 456 6.23 3.69 -27.47
CA TRP A 456 5.44 4.90 -27.22
C TRP A 456 6.20 6.15 -27.69
N PHE A 457 7.49 6.25 -27.38
CA PHE A 457 8.33 7.37 -27.86
C PHE A 457 8.43 7.44 -29.38
N VAL A 458 8.46 6.28 -30.05
CA VAL A 458 8.44 6.23 -31.52
C VAL A 458 7.11 6.79 -32.05
N ALA A 459 5.98 6.41 -31.43
CA ALA A 459 4.66 6.91 -31.81
C ALA A 459 4.49 8.42 -31.52
N LEU A 460 5.01 8.92 -30.38
CA LEU A 460 5.02 10.35 -30.08
C LEU A 460 5.79 11.16 -31.12
N ARG A 461 6.93 10.66 -31.60
CA ARG A 461 7.70 11.30 -32.66
C ARG A 461 6.91 11.38 -33.98
N GLN A 462 6.10 10.35 -34.30
CA GLN A 462 5.23 10.38 -35.49
C GLN A 462 4.12 11.45 -35.35
N LEU A 463 3.77 11.84 -34.13
CA LEU A 463 2.86 12.96 -33.84
C LEU A 463 3.58 14.32 -33.81
N GLY A 464 4.90 14.37 -34.07
CA GLY A 464 5.72 15.59 -34.02
C GLY A 464 6.09 16.03 -32.59
N ILE A 465 5.88 15.16 -31.59
CA ILE A 465 6.20 15.44 -30.19
C ILE A 465 7.65 15.05 -29.91
N GLU A 466 8.44 16.01 -29.40
CA GLU A 466 9.79 15.76 -28.92
C GLU A 466 9.75 15.23 -27.48
N ALA A 467 9.96 13.93 -27.33
CA ALA A 467 9.93 13.28 -26.03
C ALA A 467 11.28 12.67 -25.67
N ARG A 468 11.70 12.83 -24.40
CA ARG A 468 12.96 12.29 -23.88
C ARG A 468 12.74 11.57 -22.53
N ILE A 469 13.60 10.58 -22.27
CA ILE A 469 13.63 9.88 -20.98
C ILE A 469 14.76 10.46 -20.13
N ARG A 470 14.42 10.78 -18.89
CA ARG A 470 15.36 11.24 -17.87
C ARG A 470 15.47 10.17 -16.79
N LEU A 471 16.50 9.32 -16.89
CA LEU A 471 16.85 8.37 -15.83
C LEU A 471 17.62 9.11 -14.74
N VAL A 472 17.19 8.98 -13.49
CA VAL A 472 17.78 9.62 -12.32
C VAL A 472 17.93 8.61 -11.17
N ASP A 473 18.74 8.94 -10.16
CA ASP A 473 18.82 8.18 -8.92
C ASP A 473 17.56 8.37 -8.04
N VAL A 474 17.44 7.55 -7.00
CA VAL A 474 16.27 7.54 -6.10
C VAL A 474 16.09 8.90 -5.42
N SER A 475 17.17 9.55 -4.98
CA SER A 475 17.10 10.83 -4.27
C SER A 475 16.60 11.95 -5.19
N GLN A 476 17.12 12.03 -6.42
CA GLN A 476 16.64 13.00 -7.40
C GLN A 476 15.18 12.72 -7.80
N TYR A 477 14.83 11.45 -8.03
CA TYR A 477 13.45 11.07 -8.35
C TYR A 477 12.49 11.52 -7.25
N THR A 478 12.78 11.18 -5.99
CA THR A 478 11.98 11.53 -4.83
C THR A 478 11.84 13.06 -4.68
N ASN A 479 12.96 13.79 -4.73
CA ASN A 479 12.93 15.25 -4.59
C ASN A 479 12.12 15.94 -5.70
N ARG A 480 12.27 15.51 -6.96
CA ARG A 480 11.51 16.07 -8.08
C ARG A 480 10.03 15.71 -7.99
N THR A 481 9.69 14.48 -7.59
CA THR A 481 8.30 14.06 -7.40
C THR A 481 7.63 14.85 -6.29
N LEU A 482 8.30 15.03 -5.14
CA LEU A 482 7.78 15.82 -4.01
C LEU A 482 7.47 17.27 -4.39
N ARG A 483 8.27 17.86 -5.30
CA ARG A 483 8.10 19.24 -5.79
C ARG A 483 7.23 19.35 -7.03
N HIS A 484 6.69 18.25 -7.54
CA HIS A 484 5.95 18.20 -8.82
C HIS A 484 6.75 18.73 -10.02
N ASP A 485 8.09 18.61 -10.00
CA ASP A 485 9.00 19.05 -11.07
C ASP A 485 9.19 17.94 -12.11
N TYR A 486 8.17 17.68 -12.91
CA TYR A 486 8.17 16.72 -14.02
C TYR A 486 6.98 16.96 -14.96
N ASP A 487 7.12 16.52 -16.21
CA ASP A 487 6.01 16.45 -17.15
C ASP A 487 5.27 15.11 -17.01
N VAL A 488 6.05 14.02 -17.01
CA VAL A 488 5.56 12.64 -17.01
C VAL A 488 6.39 11.81 -16.04
N LEU A 489 5.72 10.96 -15.26
CA LEU A 489 6.34 9.95 -14.40
C LEU A 489 5.97 8.55 -14.86
N VAL A 490 6.77 7.56 -14.47
CA VAL A 490 6.37 6.14 -14.49
C VAL A 490 6.38 5.61 -13.09
N GLN A 491 5.22 5.20 -12.61
CA GLN A 491 5.09 4.60 -11.28
C GLN A 491 3.85 3.70 -11.16
N GLY A 492 3.86 2.86 -10.14
CA GLY A 492 2.68 2.13 -9.70
C GLY A 492 1.66 3.04 -9.02
N TYR A 493 0.39 2.64 -9.06
CA TYR A 493 -0.70 3.37 -8.42
C TYR A 493 -1.55 2.39 -7.62
N GLY A 494 -1.23 2.26 -6.34
CA GLY A 494 -1.96 1.41 -5.40
C GLY A 494 -2.81 2.27 -4.47
N ILE A 495 -4.06 1.89 -4.28
CA ILE A 495 -4.97 2.50 -3.32
C ILE A 495 -5.52 1.38 -2.46
N LEU A 496 -5.56 1.60 -1.15
CA LEU A 496 -6.07 0.61 -0.19
C LEU A 496 -7.55 0.29 -0.43
N MET A 497 -7.97 -0.89 -0.01
CA MET A 497 -9.35 -1.35 -0.08
C MET A 497 -9.93 -1.59 1.32
N PRO A 498 -11.06 -0.98 1.64
CA PRO A 498 -11.71 0.13 0.94
C PRO A 498 -10.78 1.35 0.94
N PRO A 499 -11.02 2.35 0.08
CA PRO A 499 -10.20 3.55 0.06
C PRO A 499 -10.32 4.29 1.38
N THR A 500 -9.20 4.81 1.83
CA THR A 500 -9.04 5.53 3.08
C THR A 500 -8.98 7.04 2.82
N LEU A 501 -8.66 7.83 3.84
CA LEU A 501 -8.35 9.26 3.75
C LEU A 501 -7.32 9.60 2.65
N GLU A 502 -6.70 8.58 2.07
CA GLU A 502 -5.79 8.74 0.94
C GLU A 502 -6.46 9.25 -0.34
N LEU A 503 -7.79 9.03 -0.54
CA LEU A 503 -8.50 9.58 -1.70
C LEU A 503 -8.30 11.08 -1.80
N ARG A 504 -8.47 11.79 -0.69
CA ARG A 504 -8.25 13.24 -0.61
C ARG A 504 -6.82 13.61 -0.95
N SER A 505 -5.85 12.85 -0.44
CA SER A 505 -4.44 13.12 -0.70
C SER A 505 -4.02 12.84 -2.14
N HIS A 506 -4.71 11.93 -2.84
CA HIS A 506 -4.39 11.54 -4.22
C HIS A 506 -5.14 12.35 -5.27
N PHE A 507 -6.38 12.78 -4.99
CA PHE A 507 -7.27 13.28 -6.05
C PHE A 507 -7.93 14.61 -5.74
N HIS A 508 -8.07 15.02 -4.50
CA HIS A 508 -8.78 16.25 -4.15
C HIS A 508 -7.94 17.49 -4.47
N SER A 509 -8.58 18.56 -4.97
CA SER A 509 -7.92 19.81 -5.36
C SER A 509 -7.13 20.46 -4.21
N THR A 510 -7.54 20.28 -2.95
CA THR A 510 -6.81 20.79 -1.78
C THR A 510 -5.42 20.19 -1.60
N SER A 511 -5.11 19.08 -2.26
CA SER A 511 -3.79 18.44 -2.26
C SER A 511 -2.94 18.83 -3.47
N THR A 512 -3.52 19.51 -4.47
CA THR A 512 -2.82 19.91 -5.71
C THR A 512 -1.74 20.94 -5.43
N GLY A 513 -0.55 20.74 -6.00
CA GLY A 513 0.58 21.68 -5.91
C GLY A 513 1.22 21.81 -4.53
N ARG A 514 0.81 21.00 -3.54
CA ARG A 514 1.47 20.95 -2.24
C ARG A 514 2.71 20.06 -2.31
N GLU A 515 3.83 20.56 -1.84
CA GLU A 515 5.05 19.76 -1.71
C GLU A 515 4.78 18.52 -0.85
N GLY A 516 5.20 17.36 -1.34
CA GLY A 516 4.98 16.07 -0.67
C GLY A 516 3.58 15.48 -0.83
N SER A 517 2.69 16.12 -1.58
CA SER A 517 1.36 15.59 -1.90
C SER A 517 1.44 14.34 -2.75
N ARG A 518 0.51 13.41 -2.52
CA ARG A 518 0.32 12.21 -3.35
C ARG A 518 -0.48 12.47 -4.63
N ASN A 519 -1.00 13.67 -4.83
CA ASN A 519 -1.70 14.08 -6.05
C ASN A 519 -0.70 14.34 -7.19
N VAL A 520 0.05 13.30 -7.54
CA VAL A 520 1.10 13.36 -8.57
C VAL A 520 0.56 13.64 -9.98
N VAL A 521 -0.70 13.40 -10.23
CA VAL A 521 -1.37 13.74 -11.49
C VAL A 521 -1.79 15.20 -11.54
N GLY A 522 -1.80 15.90 -10.40
CA GLY A 522 -2.20 17.30 -10.31
C GLY A 522 -3.70 17.53 -10.54
N VAL A 523 -4.55 16.57 -10.12
CA VAL A 523 -6.01 16.71 -10.25
C VAL A 523 -6.47 17.95 -9.49
N SER A 524 -7.25 18.79 -10.17
CA SER A 524 -7.96 19.93 -9.60
C SER A 524 -9.27 20.09 -10.36
N ASP A 525 -10.27 19.32 -9.99
CA ASP A 525 -11.55 19.21 -10.68
C ASP A 525 -12.71 19.14 -9.66
N PRO A 526 -13.69 20.06 -9.74
CA PRO A 526 -14.82 20.08 -8.80
C PRO A 526 -15.68 18.80 -8.82
N VAL A 527 -15.71 18.07 -9.93
CA VAL A 527 -16.42 16.78 -10.01
C VAL A 527 -15.70 15.73 -9.20
N VAL A 528 -14.37 15.69 -9.32
CA VAL A 528 -13.53 14.77 -8.55
C VAL A 528 -13.62 15.10 -7.05
N ASP A 529 -13.53 16.40 -6.68
CA ASP A 529 -13.67 16.84 -5.29
C ASP A 529 -14.99 16.37 -4.68
N TYR A 530 -16.10 16.60 -5.38
CA TYR A 530 -17.42 16.17 -4.94
C TYR A 530 -17.50 14.65 -4.74
N LEU A 531 -16.92 13.84 -5.65
CA LEU A 531 -16.96 12.39 -5.56
C LEU A 531 -16.07 11.84 -4.44
N VAL A 532 -14.92 12.47 -4.20
CA VAL A 532 -14.07 12.17 -3.03
C VAL A 532 -14.83 12.44 -1.74
N GLU A 533 -15.45 13.62 -1.61
CA GLU A 533 -16.25 13.98 -0.44
C GLU A 533 -17.44 13.02 -0.22
N LYS A 534 -18.07 12.52 -1.31
CA LYS A 534 -19.13 11.51 -1.21
C LYS A 534 -18.63 10.16 -0.74
N ALA A 535 -17.44 9.75 -1.18
CA ALA A 535 -16.82 8.51 -0.70
C ALA A 535 -16.44 8.58 0.79
N GLU A 536 -15.90 9.72 1.22
CA GLU A 536 -15.54 9.97 2.62
C GLU A 536 -16.76 10.05 3.56
N ALA A 537 -17.87 10.62 3.07
CA ALA A 537 -19.11 10.78 3.84
C ALA A 537 -20.08 9.57 3.73
N ALA A 538 -19.64 8.47 3.10
CA ALA A 538 -20.50 7.31 2.89
C ALA A 538 -20.77 6.56 4.21
N GLU A 539 -22.04 6.28 4.47
CA GLU A 539 -22.51 5.54 5.66
C GLU A 539 -22.68 4.04 5.38
N THR A 540 -22.78 3.66 4.10
CA THR A 540 -22.98 2.28 3.67
C THR A 540 -21.92 1.87 2.64
N LEU A 541 -21.66 0.56 2.55
CA LEU A 541 -20.73 0.02 1.55
C LEU A 541 -21.19 0.32 0.11
N ASP A 542 -22.50 0.28 -0.15
CA ASP A 542 -23.05 0.59 -1.47
C ASP A 542 -22.80 2.05 -1.87
N GLN A 543 -22.88 2.98 -0.92
CA GLN A 543 -22.52 4.39 -1.14
C GLN A 543 -21.02 4.55 -1.44
N VAL A 544 -20.14 3.85 -0.71
CA VAL A 544 -18.68 3.82 -1.00
C VAL A 544 -18.46 3.29 -2.42
N ILE A 545 -19.09 2.17 -2.78
CA ILE A 545 -18.97 1.55 -4.10
C ILE A 545 -19.42 2.52 -5.19
N ALA A 546 -20.59 3.13 -5.04
CA ALA A 546 -21.15 4.05 -6.03
C ALA A 546 -20.24 5.29 -6.22
N ALA A 547 -19.79 5.90 -5.13
CA ALA A 547 -18.92 7.08 -5.19
C ALA A 547 -17.53 6.74 -5.80
N CYS A 548 -16.91 5.63 -5.39
CA CYS A 548 -15.63 5.20 -5.93
C CYS A 548 -15.72 4.79 -7.41
N ARG A 549 -16.78 4.09 -7.84
CA ARG A 549 -16.98 3.76 -9.25
C ARG A 549 -17.23 5.01 -10.10
N ALA A 550 -18.03 5.95 -9.60
CA ALA A 550 -18.22 7.23 -10.27
C ALA A 550 -16.89 8.00 -10.40
N LEU A 551 -16.09 8.04 -9.34
CA LEU A 551 -14.75 8.64 -9.32
C LEU A 551 -13.81 7.94 -10.32
N ASP A 552 -13.77 6.61 -10.32
CA ASP A 552 -12.97 5.80 -11.25
C ASP A 552 -13.28 6.16 -12.71
N ARG A 553 -14.59 6.27 -13.06
CA ARG A 553 -15.01 6.70 -14.41
C ARG A 553 -14.47 8.07 -14.77
N VAL A 554 -14.66 9.04 -13.89
CA VAL A 554 -14.22 10.43 -14.17
C VAL A 554 -12.71 10.47 -14.37
N LEU A 555 -11.93 9.86 -13.48
CA LEU A 555 -10.47 9.82 -13.58
C LEU A 555 -9.99 9.13 -14.86
N LEU A 556 -10.63 8.02 -15.26
CA LEU A 556 -10.30 7.28 -16.48
C LEU A 556 -10.61 8.08 -17.74
N TRP A 557 -11.80 8.70 -17.83
CA TRP A 557 -12.21 9.48 -18.99
C TRP A 557 -11.44 10.81 -19.13
N ASP A 558 -10.84 11.28 -18.06
CA ASP A 558 -9.94 12.44 -18.09
C ASP A 558 -8.48 12.09 -18.42
N HIS A 559 -8.17 10.79 -18.52
CA HIS A 559 -6.85 10.30 -18.94
C HIS A 559 -5.67 10.86 -18.14
N TYR A 560 -5.83 11.04 -16.83
CA TYR A 560 -4.72 11.47 -15.96
C TYR A 560 -3.59 10.45 -15.90
N LEU A 561 -3.94 9.17 -16.01
CA LEU A 561 -3.00 8.05 -16.14
C LEU A 561 -3.19 7.36 -17.49
N ILE A 562 -2.07 6.83 -18.02
CA ILE A 562 -2.11 5.82 -19.09
C ILE A 562 -1.69 4.50 -18.43
N PRO A 563 -2.65 3.69 -17.97
CA PRO A 563 -2.32 2.46 -17.26
C PRO A 563 -1.76 1.41 -18.22
N LEU A 564 -0.72 0.71 -17.77
CA LEU A 564 -0.17 -0.43 -18.48
C LEU A 564 -0.79 -1.73 -17.96
N TYR A 565 -0.52 -2.10 -16.71
CA TYR A 565 -1.06 -3.36 -16.21
C TYR A 565 -1.50 -3.29 -14.75
N ALA A 566 -2.45 -4.15 -14.41
CA ALA A 566 -2.90 -4.38 -13.04
C ALA A 566 -1.93 -5.30 -12.28
N ILE A 567 -1.81 -5.11 -10.96
CA ILE A 567 -1.20 -6.10 -10.09
C ILE A 567 -2.33 -7.05 -9.64
N ASP A 568 -2.57 -8.04 -10.45
CA ASP A 568 -3.64 -9.02 -10.27
C ASP A 568 -3.13 -10.39 -9.82
N GLN A 569 -1.82 -10.59 -9.85
CA GLN A 569 -1.20 -11.90 -9.59
C GLN A 569 0.15 -11.76 -8.88
N ARG A 570 0.39 -12.64 -7.92
CA ARG A 570 1.72 -12.91 -7.37
C ARG A 570 2.27 -14.18 -7.98
N ARG A 571 3.51 -14.14 -8.45
CA ARG A 571 4.23 -15.25 -9.04
C ARG A 571 5.30 -15.71 -8.09
N THR A 572 5.14 -16.90 -7.53
CA THR A 572 6.03 -17.44 -6.51
C THR A 572 6.57 -18.79 -6.95
N LEU A 573 7.88 -18.98 -6.81
CA LEU A 573 8.50 -20.29 -6.87
C LEU A 573 8.85 -20.71 -5.44
N HIS A 574 8.64 -21.97 -5.13
CA HIS A 574 9.08 -22.53 -3.84
C HIS A 574 9.45 -24.00 -3.98
N TRP A 575 10.37 -24.44 -3.15
CA TRP A 575 10.64 -25.87 -2.95
C TRP A 575 9.43 -26.52 -2.28
N ASP A 576 8.99 -27.71 -2.75
CA ASP A 576 7.77 -28.38 -2.26
C ASP A 576 7.98 -29.04 -0.89
N LYS A 577 8.31 -28.24 0.11
CA LYS A 577 8.49 -28.64 1.50
C LYS A 577 7.60 -27.89 2.47
N PHE A 578 6.55 -27.23 1.94
CA PHE A 578 5.63 -26.44 2.75
C PHE A 578 4.20 -26.92 2.58
N GLY A 579 3.47 -26.89 3.69
CA GLY A 579 2.02 -26.86 3.72
C GLY A 579 1.52 -25.42 3.76
N ARG A 580 0.30 -25.22 3.29
CA ARG A 580 -0.33 -23.89 3.25
C ARG A 580 -1.83 -23.97 3.47
N PRO A 581 -2.44 -22.97 4.11
CA PRO A 581 -3.89 -22.90 4.26
C PRO A 581 -4.56 -22.48 2.94
N PRO A 582 -5.92 -22.52 2.89
CA PRO A 582 -6.68 -21.85 1.85
C PRO A 582 -6.32 -20.36 1.76
N GLU A 583 -6.35 -19.79 0.58
CA GLU A 583 -6.09 -18.34 0.41
C GLU A 583 -7.34 -17.55 0.82
N PRO A 584 -7.19 -16.53 1.68
CA PRO A 584 -8.28 -15.64 2.04
C PRO A 584 -8.62 -14.69 0.89
N LEU A 585 -9.85 -14.15 0.92
CA LEU A 585 -10.36 -13.31 -0.17
C LEU A 585 -9.59 -11.97 -0.30
N TYR A 586 -9.22 -11.34 0.83
CA TYR A 586 -8.70 -9.97 0.81
C TYR A 586 -7.23 -9.84 1.20
N ARG A 587 -6.69 -10.73 2.02
CA ARG A 587 -5.28 -10.70 2.44
C ARG A 587 -4.69 -12.09 2.49
N PRO A 588 -3.61 -12.34 1.77
CA PRO A 588 -2.97 -13.66 1.79
C PRO A 588 -2.39 -13.97 3.18
N ALA A 589 -2.52 -15.21 3.60
CA ALA A 589 -1.88 -15.74 4.81
C ALA A 589 -0.40 -16.09 4.59
N TYR A 590 0.25 -15.48 3.62
CA TYR A 590 1.64 -15.71 3.23
C TYR A 590 2.58 -14.68 3.88
N PRO A 591 3.76 -15.12 4.42
CA PRO A 591 4.12 -16.51 4.72
C PRO A 591 3.61 -17.01 6.08
N ASP A 592 2.92 -16.17 6.86
CA ASP A 592 2.61 -16.39 8.30
C ASP A 592 1.78 -17.62 8.58
N GLY A 593 0.85 -17.96 7.67
CA GLY A 593 0.00 -19.15 7.79
C GLY A 593 0.60 -20.42 7.19
N TRP A 594 1.78 -20.33 6.56
CA TRP A 594 2.44 -21.50 6.00
C TRP A 594 3.20 -22.27 7.08
N TRP A 595 3.47 -23.57 6.83
CA TRP A 595 4.23 -24.41 7.74
C TRP A 595 5.21 -25.32 7.01
N TYR A 596 6.22 -25.78 7.73
CA TYR A 596 7.15 -26.78 7.24
C TYR A 596 6.47 -28.15 7.28
N ASP A 597 6.45 -28.86 6.14
CA ASP A 597 5.88 -30.20 5.99
C ASP A 597 7.02 -31.21 5.92
N GLU A 598 7.27 -31.91 7.04
CA GLU A 598 8.36 -32.87 7.16
C GLU A 598 8.26 -33.99 6.13
N SER A 599 7.05 -34.42 5.77
CA SER A 599 6.85 -35.51 4.81
C SER A 599 7.22 -35.10 3.40
N LYS A 600 6.92 -33.86 3.02
CA LYS A 600 7.34 -33.29 1.74
C LYS A 600 8.85 -33.04 1.71
N ALA A 601 9.41 -32.50 2.79
CA ALA A 601 10.84 -32.23 2.90
C ALA A 601 11.67 -33.51 2.80
N ALA A 602 11.25 -34.58 3.49
CA ALA A 602 11.94 -35.88 3.43
C ALA A 602 11.95 -36.47 1.99
N ARG A 603 10.89 -36.27 1.21
CA ARG A 603 10.88 -36.69 -0.21
C ARG A 603 11.91 -35.93 -1.04
N LEU A 604 12.03 -34.61 -0.83
CA LEU A 604 13.03 -33.80 -1.54
C LEU A 604 14.46 -34.23 -1.25
N ASP A 605 14.76 -34.67 -0.02
CA ASP A 605 16.09 -35.13 0.38
C ASP A 605 16.44 -36.52 -0.16
N MET A 606 15.46 -37.41 -0.30
CA MET A 606 15.66 -38.75 -0.88
C MET A 606 15.90 -38.73 -2.41
N GLU A 607 15.47 -37.68 -3.08
CA GLU A 607 15.58 -37.50 -4.54
C GLU A 607 16.82 -36.69 -4.96
N ARG A 608 17.60 -36.18 -3.99
CA ARG A 608 18.91 -35.53 -4.20
C ARG A 608 20.04 -36.53 -4.31
#